data_97f8723409265846bee119f8a3062747
#
_entry.id   97f8723409265846bee119f8a3062747
#
_cell.length_a   1.000
_cell.length_b   1.000
_cell.length_c   1.000
_cell.angle_alpha   90.00
_cell.angle_beta   90.00
_cell.angle_gamma   90.00
#
_symmetry.space_group_name_H-M   'P 1'
#
loop_
_entity.id
_entity.type
_entity.pdbx_description
1 polymer ?
#
loop_
_entity_poly.entity_id
_entity_poly.type
_entity_poly.pdbx_seq_one_letter_code
_entity_poly.pdbx_strand_id
1 'polypeptide(L)'
;MKLFVWRRVGLGALTIVLTTFLVHLALYAAPGDPIGYLLNGQPATPERVAALREQFHLDDPFFVRYFSWVSDLLTGDLGISSSFNSEVSMLLATRIPTTLQLVLISIVFIFGFGLSMGIFAGLKSGGFDSFSMTIVTILSSIPAFVGSYLLINFFAVQLGWFPAIGSGDGSVLSTLWHMTLPAIALALSAGSYVARTTRASVKVESSSEHVVTATVRGIPRGKILSRHIIRNALLPIMSLGGLLLVGLMVATAFVEQAFAINGLGSLLVVAARQQDFALVQAITLIMVVSFVVVNLVVDILSWILDPRMRSDGA
;
A
#
# COMPACT_ATOMS: atom_id res chain seq x y z
N MET A 1 5.56 -22.82 -15.90
CA MET A 1 6.17 -21.99 -14.85
C MET A 1 7.13 -20.92 -15.41
N LYS A 2 8.22 -21.30 -16.12
CA LYS A 2 9.19 -20.31 -16.62
C LYS A 2 8.52 -19.23 -17.49
N LEU A 3 7.70 -19.62 -18.48
CA LEU A 3 7.02 -18.67 -19.37
C LEU A 3 6.06 -17.73 -18.61
N PHE A 4 5.31 -18.25 -17.63
CA PHE A 4 4.43 -17.46 -16.77
C PHE A 4 5.21 -16.40 -15.99
N VAL A 5 6.32 -16.77 -15.34
CA VAL A 5 7.17 -15.84 -14.59
C VAL A 5 7.77 -14.79 -15.51
N TRP A 6 8.34 -15.18 -16.68
CA TRP A 6 8.89 -14.24 -17.64
C TRP A 6 7.87 -13.22 -18.16
N ARG A 7 6.64 -13.68 -18.44
CA ARG A 7 5.54 -12.79 -18.87
C ARG A 7 5.18 -11.80 -17.75
N ARG A 8 5.13 -12.25 -16.49
CA ARG A 8 4.82 -11.39 -15.33
C ARG A 8 5.94 -10.39 -15.06
N VAL A 9 7.20 -10.81 -15.13
CA VAL A 9 8.36 -9.92 -15.02
C VAL A 9 8.36 -8.87 -16.14
N GLY A 10 8.10 -9.29 -17.38
CA GLY A 10 8.01 -8.35 -18.51
C GLY A 10 6.88 -7.32 -18.37
N LEU A 11 5.69 -7.75 -17.92
CA LEU A 11 4.59 -6.83 -17.61
C LEU A 11 4.94 -5.91 -16.45
N GLY A 12 5.60 -6.42 -15.41
CA GLY A 12 6.09 -5.61 -14.29
C GLY A 12 7.09 -4.54 -14.73
N ALA A 13 8.07 -4.91 -15.57
CA ALA A 13 9.02 -3.97 -16.13
C ALA A 13 8.32 -2.89 -16.97
N LEU A 14 7.37 -3.29 -17.81
CA LEU A 14 6.56 -2.36 -18.59
C LEU A 14 5.77 -1.39 -17.67
N THR A 15 5.18 -1.91 -16.60
CA THR A 15 4.47 -1.08 -15.60
C THR A 15 5.40 -0.05 -14.98
N ILE A 16 6.61 -0.45 -14.57
CA ILE A 16 7.61 0.47 -13.99
C ILE A 16 7.95 1.58 -15.01
N VAL A 17 8.28 1.21 -16.25
CA VAL A 17 8.64 2.19 -17.30
C VAL A 17 7.48 3.14 -17.59
N LEU A 18 6.27 2.63 -17.79
CA LEU A 18 5.09 3.46 -18.06
C LEU A 18 4.77 4.40 -16.90
N THR A 19 4.82 3.89 -15.65
CA THR A 19 4.47 4.71 -14.49
C THR A 19 5.53 5.78 -14.25
N THR A 20 6.81 5.46 -14.33
CA THR A 20 7.89 6.45 -14.18
C THR A 20 7.83 7.52 -15.26
N PHE A 21 7.53 7.13 -16.52
CA PHE A 21 7.33 8.07 -17.61
C PHE A 21 6.13 8.99 -17.36
N LEU A 22 4.99 8.45 -16.94
CA LEU A 22 3.78 9.24 -16.64
C LEU A 22 3.99 10.19 -15.47
N VAL A 23 4.71 9.75 -14.42
CA VAL A 23 5.04 10.63 -13.28
C VAL A 23 5.98 11.75 -13.72
N HIS A 24 7.00 11.44 -14.51
CA HIS A 24 7.88 12.46 -15.07
C HIS A 24 7.12 13.46 -15.94
N LEU A 25 6.20 12.97 -16.80
CA LEU A 25 5.32 13.80 -17.61
C LEU A 25 4.42 14.70 -16.75
N ALA A 26 3.81 14.15 -15.70
CA ALA A 26 2.95 14.90 -14.79
C ALA A 26 3.72 16.01 -14.07
N LEU A 27 4.93 15.72 -13.61
CA LEU A 27 5.80 16.70 -12.97
C LEU A 27 6.25 17.80 -13.94
N TYR A 28 6.61 17.41 -15.16
CA TYR A 28 7.03 18.37 -16.19
C TYR A 28 5.88 19.30 -16.64
N ALA A 29 4.65 18.75 -16.70
CA ALA A 29 3.44 19.49 -17.06
C ALA A 29 2.82 20.26 -15.89
N ALA A 30 3.27 20.02 -14.65
CA ALA A 30 2.70 20.66 -13.47
C ALA A 30 2.94 22.18 -13.52
N PRO A 31 1.91 22.99 -13.26
CA PRO A 31 2.08 24.45 -13.22
C PRO A 31 2.92 24.85 -12.02
N GLY A 32 3.88 25.76 -12.23
CA GLY A 32 4.76 26.32 -11.20
C GLY A 32 6.23 26.30 -11.63
N ASP A 33 7.03 27.11 -10.97
CA ASP A 33 8.49 27.13 -11.12
C ASP A 33 9.12 26.65 -9.81
N PRO A 34 9.86 25.53 -9.78
CA PRO A 34 10.52 25.02 -8.58
C PRO A 34 11.53 26.00 -7.98
N ILE A 35 11.97 27.00 -8.74
CA ILE A 35 12.93 28.04 -8.28
C ILE A 35 12.48 28.70 -6.98
N GLY A 36 11.17 28.95 -6.81
CA GLY A 36 10.64 29.54 -5.57
C GLY A 36 10.97 28.74 -4.33
N TYR A 37 10.90 27.41 -4.43
CA TYR A 37 11.25 26.48 -3.34
C TYR A 37 12.77 26.32 -3.21
N LEU A 38 13.51 26.27 -4.34
CA LEU A 38 14.96 26.13 -4.36
C LEU A 38 15.69 27.33 -3.73
N LEU A 39 15.11 28.52 -3.84
CA LEU A 39 15.66 29.71 -3.21
C LEU A 39 15.59 29.68 -1.67
N ASN A 40 14.72 28.87 -1.09
CA ASN A 40 14.57 28.68 0.35
C ASN A 40 14.55 30.00 1.15
N GLY A 41 13.78 30.99 0.64
CA GLY A 41 13.66 32.33 1.24
C GLY A 41 14.82 33.28 0.97
N GLN A 42 15.81 32.89 0.17
CA GLN A 42 16.92 33.77 -0.22
C GLN A 42 16.53 34.65 -1.43
N PRO A 43 17.19 35.81 -1.61
CA PRO A 43 16.89 36.71 -2.72
C PRO A 43 17.07 36.01 -4.09
N ALA A 44 16.11 36.23 -4.98
CA ALA A 44 16.15 35.75 -6.35
C ALA A 44 17.02 36.62 -7.23
N THR A 45 18.34 36.57 -7.06
CA THR A 45 19.24 37.26 -7.99
C THR A 45 19.32 36.51 -9.33
N PRO A 46 19.44 37.22 -10.47
CA PRO A 46 19.52 36.55 -11.79
C PRO A 46 20.60 35.48 -11.87
N GLU A 47 21.77 35.74 -11.28
CA GLU A 47 22.92 34.81 -11.28
C GLU A 47 22.59 33.53 -10.49
N ARG A 48 21.91 33.69 -9.34
CA ARG A 48 21.52 32.53 -8.50
C ARG A 48 20.42 31.68 -9.15
N VAL A 49 19.44 32.34 -9.76
CA VAL A 49 18.39 31.65 -10.51
C VAL A 49 18.98 30.86 -11.68
N ALA A 50 19.94 31.47 -12.43
CA ALA A 50 20.62 30.77 -13.52
C ALA A 50 21.42 29.58 -13.02
N ALA A 51 22.18 29.72 -11.94
CA ALA A 51 22.95 28.64 -11.33
C ALA A 51 22.05 27.47 -10.87
N LEU A 52 20.88 27.75 -10.25
CA LEU A 52 19.92 26.72 -9.84
C LEU A 52 19.28 26.03 -11.03
N ARG A 53 18.94 26.76 -12.12
CA ARG A 53 18.40 26.17 -13.34
C ARG A 53 19.39 25.20 -14.00
N GLU A 54 20.66 25.60 -14.04
CA GLU A 54 21.75 24.75 -14.56
C GLU A 54 21.97 23.53 -13.65
N GLN A 55 22.08 23.73 -12.34
CA GLN A 55 22.32 22.65 -11.37
C GLN A 55 21.25 21.58 -11.37
N PHE A 56 19.97 21.96 -11.51
CA PHE A 56 18.83 21.04 -11.48
C PHE A 56 18.27 20.70 -12.87
N HIS A 57 19.01 21.08 -13.93
CA HIS A 57 18.64 20.79 -15.32
C HIS A 57 17.21 21.22 -15.69
N LEU A 58 16.76 22.37 -15.15
CA LEU A 58 15.34 22.77 -15.29
C LEU A 58 14.98 23.22 -16.70
N ASP A 59 15.95 23.69 -17.49
CA ASP A 59 15.74 24.16 -18.85
C ASP A 59 15.95 23.06 -19.92
N ASP A 60 16.33 21.84 -19.50
CA ASP A 60 16.55 20.74 -20.43
C ASP A 60 15.21 20.22 -21.00
N PRO A 61 15.19 19.80 -22.29
CA PRO A 61 14.03 19.21 -22.90
C PRO A 61 13.53 17.96 -22.14
N PHE A 62 12.21 17.76 -22.13
CA PHE A 62 11.54 16.65 -21.43
C PHE A 62 12.23 15.29 -21.57
N PHE A 63 12.52 14.87 -22.80
CA PHE A 63 13.14 13.57 -23.05
C PHE A 63 14.59 13.50 -22.53
N VAL A 64 15.35 14.59 -22.64
CA VAL A 64 16.72 14.64 -22.11
C VAL A 64 16.71 14.43 -20.60
N ARG A 65 15.85 15.14 -19.87
CA ARG A 65 15.70 14.98 -18.43
C ARG A 65 15.25 13.57 -18.03
N TYR A 66 14.29 13.00 -18.76
CA TYR A 66 13.82 11.63 -18.46
C TYR A 66 14.92 10.59 -18.66
N PHE A 67 15.61 10.62 -19.80
CA PHE A 67 16.66 9.63 -20.09
C PHE A 67 17.91 9.84 -19.22
N SER A 68 18.28 11.07 -18.86
CA SER A 68 19.33 11.34 -17.89
C SER A 68 18.98 10.72 -16.54
N TRP A 69 17.77 10.99 -16.03
CA TRP A 69 17.30 10.40 -14.78
C TRP A 69 17.29 8.85 -14.81
N VAL A 70 16.86 8.24 -15.90
CA VAL A 70 16.92 6.77 -16.05
C VAL A 70 18.36 6.27 -16.06
N SER A 71 19.28 6.97 -16.72
CA SER A 71 20.70 6.64 -16.72
C SER A 71 21.31 6.70 -15.33
N ASP A 72 21.04 7.76 -14.58
CA ASP A 72 21.53 7.95 -13.22
C ASP A 72 20.96 6.87 -12.28
N LEU A 73 19.68 6.53 -12.44
CA LEU A 73 19.04 5.44 -11.73
C LEU A 73 19.74 4.09 -11.95
N LEU A 74 20.17 3.79 -13.19
CA LEU A 74 20.89 2.54 -13.52
C LEU A 74 22.28 2.47 -12.89
N THR A 75 22.89 3.62 -12.57
CA THR A 75 24.14 3.71 -11.81
C THR A 75 23.96 3.74 -10.29
N GLY A 76 22.68 3.77 -9.84
CA GLY A 76 22.32 3.81 -8.41
C GLY A 76 22.22 5.21 -7.84
N ASP A 77 22.36 6.24 -8.67
CA ASP A 77 22.19 7.63 -8.25
C ASP A 77 20.71 8.03 -8.34
N LEU A 78 20.12 8.37 -7.19
CA LEU A 78 18.74 8.85 -7.08
C LEU A 78 18.65 10.38 -7.07
N GLY A 79 19.79 11.06 -7.16
CA GLY A 79 19.90 12.50 -7.17
C GLY A 79 19.82 13.15 -5.77
N ILE A 80 19.76 14.46 -5.79
CA ILE A 80 19.71 15.31 -4.60
C ILE A 80 18.31 15.91 -4.51
N SER A 81 17.70 15.80 -3.33
CA SER A 81 16.44 16.48 -3.02
C SER A 81 16.64 17.99 -3.01
N SER A 82 15.87 18.69 -3.81
CA SER A 82 15.87 20.15 -3.87
C SER A 82 15.29 20.80 -2.61
N SER A 83 14.35 20.12 -1.96
CA SER A 83 13.66 20.64 -0.77
C SER A 83 14.43 20.42 0.52
N PHE A 84 15.18 19.32 0.61
CA PHE A 84 15.92 18.92 1.81
C PHE A 84 17.44 19.13 1.69
N ASN A 85 17.95 19.50 0.51
CA ASN A 85 19.39 19.66 0.23
C ASN A 85 20.21 18.46 0.71
N SER A 86 19.71 17.25 0.51
CA SER A 86 20.35 15.99 0.90
C SER A 86 20.13 14.91 -0.15
N GLU A 87 20.97 13.89 -0.14
CA GLU A 87 20.80 12.75 -1.04
C GLU A 87 19.45 12.07 -0.83
N VAL A 88 18.75 11.79 -1.92
CA VAL A 88 17.47 11.09 -1.92
C VAL A 88 17.59 9.72 -1.28
N SER A 89 18.69 9.00 -1.55
CA SER A 89 19.01 7.70 -0.95
C SER A 89 18.95 7.71 0.58
N MET A 90 19.53 8.74 1.20
CA MET A 90 19.58 8.91 2.65
C MET A 90 18.19 9.18 3.24
N LEU A 91 17.39 10.03 2.59
CA LEU A 91 16.02 10.31 2.98
C LEU A 91 15.17 9.02 2.94
N LEU A 92 15.29 8.26 1.86
CA LEU A 92 14.55 7.02 1.67
C LEU A 92 14.94 5.95 2.70
N ALA A 93 16.23 5.80 3.00
CA ALA A 93 16.72 4.84 3.99
C ALA A 93 16.09 5.03 5.38
N THR A 94 15.78 6.28 5.75
CA THR A 94 15.15 6.59 7.03
C THR A 94 13.62 6.41 7.02
N ARG A 95 12.97 6.53 5.86
CA ARG A 95 11.50 6.53 5.73
C ARG A 95 10.91 5.17 5.37
N ILE A 96 11.63 4.38 4.57
CA ILE A 96 11.19 3.03 4.15
C ILE A 96 10.85 2.12 5.34
N PRO A 97 11.70 1.98 6.38
CA PRO A 97 11.39 1.11 7.51
C PRO A 97 10.09 1.50 8.23
N THR A 98 9.83 2.79 8.40
CA THR A 98 8.63 3.30 9.07
C THR A 98 7.35 2.94 8.32
N THR A 99 7.31 3.16 7.00
CA THR A 99 6.16 2.77 6.17
C THR A 99 5.99 1.26 6.12
N LEU A 100 7.09 0.49 6.01
CA LEU A 100 7.02 -0.97 6.05
C LEU A 100 6.44 -1.49 7.37
N GLN A 101 6.85 -0.95 8.51
CA GLN A 101 6.29 -1.31 9.83
C GLN A 101 4.78 -1.02 9.86
N LEU A 102 4.34 0.15 9.41
CA LEU A 102 2.93 0.50 9.35
C LEU A 102 2.15 -0.48 8.47
N VAL A 103 2.64 -0.77 7.27
CA VAL A 103 2.00 -1.70 6.32
C VAL A 103 1.91 -3.11 6.91
N LEU A 104 2.99 -3.63 7.50
CA LEU A 104 3.00 -4.98 8.08
C LEU A 104 2.02 -5.10 9.25
N ILE A 105 1.97 -4.12 10.15
CA ILE A 105 1.01 -4.10 11.25
C ILE A 105 -0.41 -3.98 10.70
N SER A 106 -0.64 -3.15 9.69
CA SER A 106 -1.95 -3.00 9.05
C SER A 106 -2.44 -4.30 8.42
N ILE A 107 -1.56 -5.07 7.78
CA ILE A 107 -1.88 -6.39 7.21
C ILE A 107 -2.43 -7.32 8.29
N VAL A 108 -1.83 -7.33 9.48
CA VAL A 108 -2.32 -8.14 10.61
C VAL A 108 -3.75 -7.75 10.99
N PHE A 109 -4.04 -6.43 11.11
CA PHE A 109 -5.39 -5.96 11.43
C PHE A 109 -6.38 -6.21 10.28
N ILE A 110 -5.97 -5.98 9.02
CA ILE A 110 -6.81 -6.20 7.84
C ILE A 110 -7.27 -7.65 7.74
N PHE A 111 -6.31 -8.58 7.79
CA PHE A 111 -6.66 -10.01 7.67
C PHE A 111 -7.25 -10.55 8.97
N GLY A 112 -6.79 -10.10 10.14
CA GLY A 112 -7.37 -10.48 11.43
C GLY A 112 -8.85 -10.11 11.52
N PHE A 113 -9.22 -8.87 11.23
CA PHE A 113 -10.60 -8.42 11.19
C PHE A 113 -11.38 -9.03 10.02
N GLY A 114 -10.82 -8.94 8.81
CA GLY A 114 -11.50 -9.35 7.59
C GLY A 114 -11.82 -10.85 7.55
N LEU A 115 -10.85 -11.71 7.90
CA LEU A 115 -11.08 -13.17 7.92
C LEU A 115 -12.02 -13.56 9.04
N SER A 116 -11.83 -13.05 10.27
CA SER A 116 -12.71 -13.40 11.39
C SER A 116 -14.15 -12.99 11.10
N MET A 117 -14.39 -11.74 10.76
CA MET A 117 -15.73 -11.23 10.45
C MET A 117 -16.36 -11.97 9.26
N GLY A 118 -15.59 -12.17 8.19
CA GLY A 118 -16.07 -12.87 6.98
C GLY A 118 -16.40 -14.35 7.22
N ILE A 119 -15.57 -15.09 7.98
CA ILE A 119 -15.83 -16.49 8.32
C ILE A 119 -17.09 -16.57 9.19
N PHE A 120 -17.20 -15.78 10.26
CA PHE A 120 -18.36 -15.81 11.14
C PHE A 120 -19.65 -15.45 10.41
N ALA A 121 -19.64 -14.43 9.56
CA ALA A 121 -20.80 -14.05 8.75
C ALA A 121 -21.14 -15.06 7.64
N GLY A 122 -20.12 -15.71 7.06
CA GLY A 122 -20.32 -16.72 6.02
C GLY A 122 -20.89 -18.05 6.53
N LEU A 123 -20.57 -18.42 7.78
CA LEU A 123 -21.07 -19.66 8.42
C LEU A 123 -22.45 -19.49 9.07
N LYS A 124 -22.82 -18.28 9.46
CA LYS A 124 -24.11 -17.98 10.08
C LYS A 124 -25.04 -17.31 9.07
N SER A 125 -26.26 -17.82 8.94
CA SER A 125 -27.33 -17.19 8.18
C SER A 125 -28.28 -16.39 9.07
N GLY A 126 -29.03 -15.45 8.51
CA GLY A 126 -30.02 -14.66 9.23
C GLY A 126 -29.54 -13.32 9.79
N GLY A 127 -30.09 -12.90 10.93
CA GLY A 127 -29.86 -11.55 11.47
C GLY A 127 -28.40 -11.19 11.77
N PHE A 128 -27.59 -12.15 12.23
CA PHE A 128 -26.16 -11.93 12.50
C PHE A 128 -25.38 -11.63 11.23
N ASP A 129 -25.65 -12.36 10.15
CA ASP A 129 -25.03 -12.12 8.84
C ASP A 129 -25.35 -10.71 8.33
N SER A 130 -26.64 -10.33 8.35
CA SER A 130 -27.07 -8.99 7.93
C SER A 130 -26.47 -7.88 8.78
N PHE A 131 -26.46 -8.04 10.10
CA PHE A 131 -25.86 -7.06 11.03
C PHE A 131 -24.35 -6.90 10.78
N SER A 132 -23.62 -8.00 10.67
CA SER A 132 -22.18 -8.00 10.39
C SER A 132 -21.87 -7.29 9.06
N MET A 133 -22.63 -7.58 8.01
CA MET A 133 -22.43 -6.93 6.70
C MET A 133 -22.82 -5.48 6.70
N THR A 134 -23.80 -5.06 7.49
CA THR A 134 -24.11 -3.62 7.68
C THR A 134 -22.94 -2.88 8.29
N ILE A 135 -22.34 -3.43 9.37
CA ILE A 135 -21.13 -2.84 9.98
C ILE A 135 -20.00 -2.76 8.97
N VAL A 136 -19.70 -3.86 8.27
CA VAL A 136 -18.65 -3.93 7.25
C VAL A 136 -18.89 -2.87 6.14
N THR A 137 -20.14 -2.66 5.74
CA THR A 137 -20.49 -1.66 4.73
C THR A 137 -20.26 -0.24 5.25
N ILE A 138 -20.66 0.06 6.47
CA ILE A 138 -20.41 1.36 7.11
C ILE A 138 -18.90 1.62 7.18
N LEU A 139 -18.13 0.66 7.71
CA LEU A 139 -16.68 0.81 7.84
C LEU A 139 -15.98 1.00 6.49
N SER A 140 -16.43 0.29 5.43
CA SER A 140 -15.87 0.44 4.09
C SER A 140 -16.15 1.80 3.43
N SER A 141 -17.16 2.52 3.91
CA SER A 141 -17.53 3.85 3.38
C SER A 141 -16.70 4.98 4.01
N ILE A 142 -15.95 4.68 5.07
CA ILE A 142 -15.11 5.67 5.76
C ILE A 142 -13.75 5.75 5.04
N PRO A 143 -13.39 6.89 4.40
CA PRO A 143 -12.05 7.07 3.87
C PRO A 143 -10.99 6.97 4.98
N ALA A 144 -9.81 6.39 4.69
CA ALA A 144 -8.78 6.14 5.70
C ALA A 144 -8.37 7.39 6.47
N PHE A 145 -8.28 8.56 5.81
CA PHE A 145 -7.95 9.82 6.47
C PHE A 145 -9.04 10.28 7.44
N VAL A 146 -10.33 10.11 7.08
CA VAL A 146 -11.45 10.44 8.00
C VAL A 146 -11.42 9.49 9.18
N GLY A 147 -11.22 8.18 8.94
CA GLY A 147 -11.06 7.18 9.98
C GLY A 147 -9.91 7.52 10.93
N SER A 148 -8.79 8.02 10.40
CA SER A 148 -7.63 8.46 11.20
C SER A 148 -8.02 9.55 12.20
N TYR A 149 -8.66 10.63 11.73
CA TYR A 149 -9.07 11.72 12.62
C TYR A 149 -10.12 11.29 13.66
N LEU A 150 -11.07 10.42 13.28
CA LEU A 150 -12.05 9.87 14.22
C LEU A 150 -11.37 9.02 15.31
N LEU A 151 -10.42 8.15 14.92
CA LEU A 151 -9.68 7.33 15.88
C LEU A 151 -8.78 8.17 16.79
N ILE A 152 -8.08 9.16 16.25
CA ILE A 152 -7.27 10.10 17.05
C ILE A 152 -8.17 10.80 18.08
N ASN A 153 -9.28 11.40 17.60
CA ASN A 153 -10.16 12.16 18.50
C ASN A 153 -10.68 11.27 19.63
N PHE A 154 -11.23 10.11 19.30
CA PHE A 154 -11.88 9.26 20.29
C PHE A 154 -10.89 8.51 21.18
N PHE A 155 -9.92 7.80 20.60
CA PHE A 155 -9.03 6.91 21.36
C PHE A 155 -7.79 7.60 21.93
N ALA A 156 -7.27 8.62 21.25
CA ALA A 156 -6.08 9.30 21.73
C ALA A 156 -6.41 10.54 22.57
N VAL A 157 -7.37 11.38 22.11
CA VAL A 157 -7.68 12.64 22.82
C VAL A 157 -8.69 12.44 23.94
N GLN A 158 -9.86 11.81 23.66
CA GLN A 158 -10.91 11.69 24.69
C GLN A 158 -10.62 10.61 25.72
N LEU A 159 -10.13 9.43 25.28
CA LEU A 159 -9.88 8.30 26.16
C LEU A 159 -8.43 8.24 26.67
N GLY A 160 -7.47 8.86 25.98
CA GLY A 160 -6.05 8.81 26.34
C GLY A 160 -5.42 7.41 26.26
N TRP A 161 -6.02 6.48 25.48
CA TRP A 161 -5.56 5.09 25.42
C TRP A 161 -4.37 4.90 24.51
N PHE A 162 -4.21 5.72 23.48
CA PHE A 162 -3.16 5.59 22.47
C PHE A 162 -2.51 6.94 22.18
N PRO A 163 -1.27 6.96 21.69
CA PRO A 163 -0.64 8.20 21.27
C PRO A 163 -1.35 8.76 20.02
N ALA A 164 -1.45 10.09 19.95
CA ALA A 164 -2.10 10.78 18.85
C ALA A 164 -1.21 10.91 17.62
N ILE A 165 0.13 10.97 17.80
CA ILE A 165 1.11 11.29 16.74
C ILE A 165 2.41 10.50 16.92
N GLY A 166 3.16 10.37 15.84
CA GLY A 166 4.51 9.78 15.83
C GLY A 166 4.54 8.28 15.60
N SER A 167 5.76 7.75 15.52
CA SER A 167 6.04 6.33 15.24
C SER A 167 6.67 5.57 16.42
N GLY A 168 6.81 6.22 17.57
CA GLY A 168 7.47 5.66 18.76
C GLY A 168 8.94 6.00 18.84
N ASP A 169 9.60 5.48 19.88
CA ASP A 169 11.00 5.71 20.24
C ASP A 169 11.98 4.70 19.63
N GLY A 170 11.49 3.81 18.76
CA GLY A 170 12.26 2.74 18.11
C GLY A 170 12.24 1.42 18.87
N SER A 171 11.73 1.35 20.10
CA SER A 171 11.47 0.07 20.75
C SER A 171 10.27 -0.63 20.14
N VAL A 172 10.28 -1.96 20.09
CA VAL A 172 9.21 -2.76 19.48
C VAL A 172 7.84 -2.45 20.09
N LEU A 173 7.79 -2.35 21.42
CA LEU A 173 6.54 -2.10 22.15
C LEU A 173 6.00 -0.70 21.85
N SER A 174 6.85 0.33 21.89
CA SER A 174 6.47 1.70 21.59
C SER A 174 6.01 1.84 20.14
N THR A 175 6.73 1.23 19.19
CA THR A 175 6.35 1.21 17.77
C THR A 175 4.98 0.56 17.57
N LEU A 176 4.73 -0.60 18.15
CA LEU A 176 3.43 -1.27 18.08
C LEU A 176 2.31 -0.39 18.66
N TRP A 177 2.58 0.28 19.79
CA TRP A 177 1.61 1.16 20.45
C TRP A 177 1.24 2.36 19.57
N HIS A 178 2.23 3.05 19.01
CA HIS A 178 2.02 4.20 18.11
C HIS A 178 1.40 3.82 16.78
N MET A 179 1.75 2.64 16.22
CA MET A 179 1.26 2.20 14.93
C MET A 179 -0.13 1.53 14.99
N THR A 180 -0.68 1.25 16.18
CA THR A 180 -1.97 0.56 16.33
C THR A 180 -3.12 1.36 15.72
N LEU A 181 -3.32 2.63 16.09
CA LEU A 181 -4.41 3.44 15.55
C LEU A 181 -4.24 3.70 14.03
N PRO A 182 -3.06 4.07 13.52
CA PRO A 182 -2.82 4.17 12.07
C PRO A 182 -3.14 2.89 11.32
N ALA A 183 -2.73 1.73 11.86
CA ALA A 183 -2.99 0.43 11.25
C ALA A 183 -4.49 0.08 11.25
N ILE A 184 -5.21 0.38 12.33
CA ILE A 184 -6.67 0.23 12.39
C ILE A 184 -7.35 1.15 11.36
N ALA A 185 -6.91 2.40 11.20
CA ALA A 185 -7.46 3.33 10.20
C ALA A 185 -7.37 2.75 8.79
N LEU A 186 -6.22 2.17 8.43
CA LEU A 186 -6.04 1.46 7.16
C LEU A 186 -6.91 0.20 7.07
N ALA A 187 -7.11 -0.51 8.19
CA ALA A 187 -7.88 -1.75 8.23
C ALA A 187 -9.40 -1.52 8.14
N LEU A 188 -9.94 -0.36 8.47
CA LEU A 188 -11.38 -0.08 8.39
C LEU A 188 -11.92 -0.33 6.98
N SER A 189 -11.30 0.23 5.98
CA SER A 189 -11.71 0.06 4.59
C SER A 189 -11.21 -1.26 4.00
N ALA A 190 -9.89 -1.52 4.02
CA ALA A 190 -9.29 -2.70 3.40
C ALA A 190 -9.76 -4.02 4.06
N GLY A 191 -9.87 -4.07 5.38
CA GLY A 191 -10.38 -5.24 6.11
C GLY A 191 -11.85 -5.53 5.80
N SER A 192 -12.63 -4.49 5.51
CA SER A 192 -14.02 -4.62 5.07
C SER A 192 -14.15 -5.31 3.70
N TYR A 193 -13.23 -5.04 2.76
CA TYR A 193 -13.16 -5.76 1.49
C TYR A 193 -12.82 -7.24 1.70
N VAL A 194 -11.82 -7.52 2.56
CA VAL A 194 -11.46 -8.90 2.92
C VAL A 194 -12.66 -9.60 3.57
N ALA A 195 -13.37 -8.95 4.50
CA ALA A 195 -14.53 -9.54 5.17
C ALA A 195 -15.65 -9.94 4.19
N ARG A 196 -15.99 -9.07 3.24
CA ARG A 196 -17.00 -9.34 2.21
C ARG A 196 -16.62 -10.51 1.32
N THR A 197 -15.38 -10.52 0.84
CA THR A 197 -14.91 -11.61 -0.03
C THR A 197 -14.81 -12.92 0.73
N THR A 198 -14.29 -12.90 1.96
CA THR A 198 -14.22 -14.08 2.82
C THR A 198 -15.61 -14.63 3.07
N ARG A 199 -16.59 -13.79 3.42
CA ARG A 199 -17.97 -14.23 3.60
C ARG A 199 -18.54 -14.88 2.36
N ALA A 200 -18.38 -14.25 1.19
CA ALA A 200 -18.89 -14.78 -0.07
C ALA A 200 -18.28 -16.16 -0.37
N SER A 201 -16.95 -16.28 -0.27
CA SER A 201 -16.23 -17.52 -0.51
C SER A 201 -16.61 -18.62 0.48
N VAL A 202 -16.69 -18.32 1.78
CA VAL A 202 -17.10 -19.28 2.82
C VAL A 202 -18.53 -19.76 2.59
N LYS A 203 -19.44 -18.87 2.19
CA LYS A 203 -20.83 -19.23 1.93
C LYS A 203 -20.97 -20.18 0.73
N VAL A 204 -20.25 -19.91 -0.35
CA VAL A 204 -20.22 -20.78 -1.54
C VAL A 204 -19.62 -22.14 -1.19
N GLU A 205 -18.45 -22.17 -0.53
CA GLU A 205 -17.79 -23.42 -0.17
C GLU A 205 -18.60 -24.24 0.83
N SER A 206 -19.30 -23.60 1.77
CA SER A 206 -20.14 -24.30 2.75
C SER A 206 -21.30 -25.09 2.12
N SER A 207 -21.76 -24.67 0.95
CA SER A 207 -22.83 -25.35 0.19
C SER A 207 -22.34 -26.31 -0.90
N SER A 208 -21.02 -26.48 -1.03
CA SER A 208 -20.42 -27.31 -2.07
C SER A 208 -20.66 -28.83 -1.84
N GLU A 209 -20.72 -29.61 -2.90
CA GLU A 209 -20.96 -31.07 -2.85
C GLU A 209 -19.93 -31.82 -2.01
N HIS A 210 -18.66 -31.40 -2.06
CA HIS A 210 -17.60 -32.04 -1.28
C HIS A 210 -17.76 -31.80 0.22
N VAL A 211 -18.32 -30.67 0.64
CA VAL A 211 -18.63 -30.37 2.05
C VAL A 211 -19.85 -31.17 2.50
N VAL A 212 -20.89 -31.30 1.65
CA VAL A 212 -22.05 -32.15 1.91
C VAL A 212 -21.61 -33.62 2.08
N THR A 213 -20.80 -34.12 1.15
CA THR A 213 -20.25 -35.49 1.21
C THR A 213 -19.42 -35.71 2.49
N ALA A 214 -18.56 -34.74 2.86
CA ALA A 214 -17.77 -34.81 4.09
C ALA A 214 -18.66 -34.87 5.35
N THR A 215 -19.77 -34.13 5.34
CA THR A 215 -20.74 -34.10 6.43
C THR A 215 -21.47 -35.43 6.56
N VAL A 216 -21.92 -36.00 5.44
CA VAL A 216 -22.59 -37.35 5.41
C VAL A 216 -21.64 -38.44 5.88
N ARG A 217 -20.33 -38.33 5.59
CA ARG A 217 -19.30 -39.26 6.09
C ARG A 217 -18.99 -39.10 7.57
N GLY A 218 -19.64 -38.18 8.29
CA GLY A 218 -19.44 -37.96 9.73
C GLY A 218 -18.14 -37.28 10.10
N ILE A 219 -17.48 -36.55 9.16
CA ILE A 219 -16.26 -35.82 9.46
C ILE A 219 -16.59 -34.66 10.46
N PRO A 220 -15.81 -34.49 11.54
CA PRO A 220 -16.06 -33.44 12.53
C PRO A 220 -16.11 -32.05 11.91
N ARG A 221 -17.08 -31.22 12.33
CA ARG A 221 -17.32 -29.84 11.80
C ARG A 221 -16.06 -28.97 11.76
N GLY A 222 -15.21 -29.00 12.80
CA GLY A 222 -13.96 -28.23 12.83
C GLY A 222 -12.98 -28.66 11.74
N LYS A 223 -12.94 -29.95 11.40
CA LYS A 223 -12.09 -30.49 10.32
C LYS A 223 -12.65 -30.14 8.94
N ILE A 224 -13.99 -30.15 8.78
CA ILE A 224 -14.65 -29.66 7.57
C ILE A 224 -14.34 -28.18 7.36
N LEU A 225 -14.51 -27.35 8.41
CA LEU A 225 -14.23 -25.93 8.36
C LEU A 225 -12.79 -25.64 7.92
N SER A 226 -11.81 -26.21 8.61
CA SER A 226 -10.38 -25.89 8.38
C SER A 226 -9.84 -26.46 7.07
N ARG A 227 -10.21 -27.71 6.71
CA ARG A 227 -9.60 -28.41 5.56
C ARG A 227 -10.39 -28.29 4.26
N HIS A 228 -11.71 -28.11 4.35
CA HIS A 228 -12.58 -28.10 3.15
C HIS A 228 -13.08 -26.69 2.85
N ILE A 229 -13.52 -25.91 3.86
CA ILE A 229 -14.11 -24.59 3.62
C ILE A 229 -13.04 -23.51 3.58
N ILE A 230 -12.30 -23.29 4.67
CA ILE A 230 -11.33 -22.17 4.76
C ILE A 230 -10.24 -22.31 3.72
N ARG A 231 -9.68 -23.51 3.55
CA ARG A 231 -8.60 -23.73 2.59
C ARG A 231 -8.97 -23.30 1.16
N ASN A 232 -10.19 -23.64 0.72
CA ASN A 232 -10.66 -23.27 -0.62
C ASN A 232 -11.09 -21.79 -0.69
N ALA A 233 -11.70 -21.28 0.38
CA ALA A 233 -12.11 -19.88 0.46
C ALA A 233 -10.91 -18.90 0.47
N LEU A 234 -9.71 -19.33 0.85
CA LEU A 234 -8.51 -18.50 0.83
C LEU A 234 -8.06 -18.12 -0.58
N LEU A 235 -8.30 -18.93 -1.61
CA LEU A 235 -7.84 -18.66 -2.97
C LEU A 235 -8.34 -17.30 -3.53
N PRO A 236 -9.64 -16.97 -3.50
CA PRO A 236 -10.13 -15.67 -3.93
C PRO A 236 -9.60 -14.51 -3.07
N ILE A 237 -9.38 -14.77 -1.77
CA ILE A 237 -8.86 -13.75 -0.83
C ILE A 237 -7.41 -13.39 -1.16
N MET A 238 -6.59 -14.40 -1.48
CA MET A 238 -5.19 -14.17 -1.88
C MET A 238 -5.11 -13.37 -3.19
N SER A 239 -5.98 -13.66 -4.15
CA SER A 239 -6.03 -12.90 -5.42
C SER A 239 -6.38 -11.43 -5.22
N LEU A 240 -7.18 -11.09 -4.19
CA LEU A 240 -7.42 -9.70 -3.79
C LEU A 240 -6.22 -9.05 -3.11
N GLY A 241 -5.31 -9.82 -2.54
CA GLY A 241 -4.19 -9.31 -1.77
C GLY A 241 -3.34 -8.32 -2.56
N GLY A 242 -3.05 -8.62 -3.82
CA GLY A 242 -2.30 -7.71 -4.70
C GLY A 242 -2.99 -6.35 -4.90
N LEU A 243 -4.29 -6.35 -5.18
CA LEU A 243 -5.07 -5.13 -5.38
C LEU A 243 -5.16 -4.29 -4.09
N LEU A 244 -5.34 -4.94 -2.93
CA LEU A 244 -5.41 -4.26 -1.63
C LEU A 244 -4.10 -3.56 -1.28
N LEU A 245 -2.96 -4.15 -1.63
CA LEU A 245 -1.65 -3.57 -1.35
C LEU A 245 -1.40 -2.26 -2.11
N VAL A 246 -1.91 -2.14 -3.34
CA VAL A 246 -1.88 -0.85 -4.08
C VAL A 246 -2.67 0.22 -3.33
N GLY A 247 -3.92 -0.12 -2.98
CA GLY A 247 -4.78 0.78 -2.21
C GLY A 247 -4.16 1.19 -0.87
N LEU A 248 -3.49 0.25 -0.19
CA LEU A 248 -2.76 0.53 1.05
C LEU A 248 -1.64 1.54 0.85
N MET A 249 -0.80 1.39 -0.18
CA MET A 249 0.31 2.32 -0.44
C MET A 249 -0.17 3.76 -0.64
N VAL A 250 -1.29 3.94 -1.36
CA VAL A 250 -1.90 5.27 -1.52
C VAL A 250 -2.50 5.76 -0.20
N ALA A 251 -3.18 4.89 0.53
CA ALA A 251 -3.83 5.25 1.79
C ALA A 251 -2.81 5.57 2.90
N THR A 252 -1.63 4.93 2.91
CA THR A 252 -0.57 5.23 3.89
C THR A 252 -0.16 6.69 3.84
N ALA A 253 -0.10 7.33 2.68
CA ALA A 253 0.28 8.73 2.55
C ALA A 253 -0.63 9.66 3.38
N PHE A 254 -1.93 9.42 3.37
CA PHE A 254 -2.89 10.21 4.13
C PHE A 254 -2.89 9.86 5.62
N VAL A 255 -2.72 8.58 5.96
CA VAL A 255 -2.68 8.12 7.34
C VAL A 255 -1.39 8.58 8.02
N GLU A 256 -0.25 8.47 7.35
CA GLU A 256 1.03 8.98 7.85
C GLU A 256 0.97 10.48 8.12
N GLN A 257 0.32 11.26 7.26
CA GLN A 257 0.12 12.69 7.51
C GLN A 257 -0.78 12.95 8.72
N ALA A 258 -1.91 12.23 8.83
CA ALA A 258 -2.85 12.43 9.93
C ALA A 258 -2.22 12.15 11.32
N PHE A 259 -1.37 11.12 11.40
CA PHE A 259 -0.68 10.72 12.63
C PHE A 259 0.74 11.31 12.76
N ALA A 260 1.14 12.25 11.90
CA ALA A 260 2.48 12.83 11.84
C ALA A 260 3.60 11.76 11.85
N ILE A 261 3.39 10.67 11.12
CA ILE A 261 4.35 9.60 10.94
C ILE A 261 5.32 9.99 9.81
N ASN A 262 6.61 9.90 10.10
CA ASN A 262 7.66 10.20 9.14
C ASN A 262 7.94 9.02 8.21
N GLY A 263 7.00 8.69 7.32
CA GLY A 263 7.11 7.61 6.33
C GLY A 263 7.29 8.11 4.89
N LEU A 264 7.29 7.16 3.93
CA LEU A 264 7.41 7.43 2.50
C LEU A 264 6.21 8.20 1.94
N GLY A 265 5.00 7.87 2.40
CA GLY A 265 3.79 8.51 1.92
C GLY A 265 3.72 9.97 2.34
N SER A 266 4.04 10.29 3.61
CA SER A 266 4.11 11.67 4.09
C SER A 266 5.21 12.46 3.37
N LEU A 267 6.37 11.83 3.11
CA LEU A 267 7.46 12.43 2.36
C LEU A 267 7.05 12.73 0.91
N LEU A 268 6.33 11.82 0.26
CA LEU A 268 5.81 12.03 -1.10
C LEU A 268 4.91 13.26 -1.19
N VAL A 269 4.00 13.44 -0.23
CA VAL A 269 3.09 14.60 -0.23
C VAL A 269 3.86 15.90 -0.04
N VAL A 270 4.87 15.93 0.83
CA VAL A 270 5.74 17.11 1.01
C VAL A 270 6.52 17.40 -0.26
N ALA A 271 7.18 16.38 -0.84
CA ALA A 271 7.95 16.49 -2.07
C ALA A 271 7.10 17.00 -3.26
N ALA A 272 5.88 16.46 -3.39
CA ALA A 272 4.96 16.88 -4.46
C ALA A 272 4.52 18.35 -4.30
N ARG A 273 4.25 18.81 -3.07
CA ARG A 273 3.90 20.20 -2.80
C ARG A 273 5.05 21.16 -3.08
N GLN A 274 6.29 20.74 -2.85
CA GLN A 274 7.50 21.53 -3.04
C GLN A 274 8.11 21.39 -4.44
N GLN A 275 7.44 20.61 -5.31
CA GLN A 275 7.91 20.33 -6.67
C GLN A 275 9.32 19.72 -6.69
N ASP A 276 9.64 18.87 -5.73
CA ASP A 276 10.90 18.15 -5.65
C ASP A 276 10.89 16.95 -6.59
N PHE A 277 11.34 17.16 -7.82
CA PHE A 277 11.27 16.17 -8.90
C PHE A 277 12.02 14.88 -8.56
N ALA A 278 13.28 15.01 -8.08
CA ALA A 278 14.12 13.86 -7.77
C ALA A 278 13.46 12.98 -6.69
N LEU A 279 12.95 13.60 -5.64
CA LEU A 279 12.34 12.90 -4.52
C LEU A 279 11.01 12.26 -4.89
N VAL A 280 10.13 12.96 -5.63
CA VAL A 280 8.85 12.41 -6.10
C VAL A 280 9.07 11.21 -7.02
N GLN A 281 10.00 11.31 -7.98
CA GLN A 281 10.32 10.21 -8.90
C GLN A 281 10.88 9.00 -8.17
N ALA A 282 11.81 9.19 -7.26
CA ALA A 282 12.42 8.11 -6.49
C ALA A 282 11.41 7.40 -5.57
N ILE A 283 10.56 8.15 -4.84
CA ILE A 283 9.53 7.56 -3.98
C ILE A 283 8.51 6.79 -4.83
N THR A 284 8.06 7.37 -5.93
CA THR A 284 7.11 6.70 -6.83
C THR A 284 7.70 5.44 -7.43
N LEU A 285 8.95 5.46 -7.86
CA LEU A 285 9.66 4.28 -8.34
C LEU A 285 9.65 3.16 -7.29
N ILE A 286 10.03 3.46 -6.04
CA ILE A 286 10.04 2.48 -4.95
C ILE A 286 8.64 1.92 -4.71
N MET A 287 7.61 2.75 -4.70
CA MET A 287 6.23 2.30 -4.53
C MET A 287 5.79 1.37 -5.66
N VAL A 288 6.11 1.70 -6.92
CA VAL A 288 5.77 0.88 -8.09
C VAL A 288 6.56 -0.42 -8.12
N VAL A 289 7.85 -0.39 -7.81
CA VAL A 289 8.67 -1.60 -7.71
C VAL A 289 8.15 -2.50 -6.60
N SER A 290 7.85 -1.94 -5.42
CA SER A 290 7.24 -2.69 -4.32
C SER A 290 5.91 -3.33 -4.72
N PHE A 291 5.06 -2.59 -5.44
CA PHE A 291 3.80 -3.10 -6.00
C PHE A 291 4.05 -4.28 -6.96
N VAL A 292 4.97 -4.14 -7.91
CA VAL A 292 5.30 -5.20 -8.89
C VAL A 292 5.84 -6.44 -8.19
N VAL A 293 6.75 -6.27 -7.23
CA VAL A 293 7.32 -7.38 -6.44
C VAL A 293 6.24 -8.11 -5.64
N VAL A 294 5.38 -7.38 -4.93
CA VAL A 294 4.32 -7.99 -4.14
C VAL A 294 3.31 -8.72 -5.03
N ASN A 295 2.89 -8.14 -6.15
CA ASN A 295 2.01 -8.84 -7.09
C ASN A 295 2.66 -10.10 -7.65
N LEU A 296 3.93 -10.05 -8.00
CA LEU A 296 4.67 -11.23 -8.46
C LEU A 296 4.68 -12.34 -7.39
N VAL A 297 4.92 -11.98 -6.13
CA VAL A 297 4.86 -12.92 -5.00
C VAL A 297 3.46 -13.53 -4.85
N VAL A 298 2.41 -12.70 -4.89
CA VAL A 298 1.02 -13.16 -4.80
C VAL A 298 0.66 -14.08 -5.97
N ASP A 299 1.07 -13.73 -7.19
CA ASP A 299 0.84 -14.56 -8.39
C ASP A 299 1.55 -15.92 -8.29
N ILE A 300 2.80 -15.94 -7.82
CA ILE A 300 3.57 -17.18 -7.62
C ILE A 300 2.90 -18.05 -6.53
N LEU A 301 2.51 -17.46 -5.41
CA LEU A 301 1.82 -18.16 -4.33
C LEU A 301 0.47 -18.74 -4.82
N SER A 302 -0.30 -17.96 -5.56
CA SER A 302 -1.56 -18.40 -6.15
C SER A 302 -1.34 -19.57 -7.12
N TRP A 303 -0.31 -19.50 -7.96
CA TRP A 303 0.04 -20.60 -8.88
C TRP A 303 0.47 -21.89 -8.14
N ILE A 304 1.17 -21.76 -7.00
CA ILE A 304 1.58 -22.91 -6.18
C ILE A 304 0.37 -23.56 -5.51
N LEU A 305 -0.56 -22.74 -5.02
CA LEU A 305 -1.70 -23.21 -4.22
C LEU A 305 -2.89 -23.67 -5.06
N ASP A 306 -3.07 -23.13 -6.27
CA ASP A 306 -4.15 -23.52 -7.17
C ASP A 306 -3.66 -24.43 -8.31
N PRO A 307 -3.94 -25.74 -8.25
CA PRO A 307 -3.58 -26.66 -9.32
C PRO A 307 -4.26 -26.37 -10.66
N ARG A 308 -5.40 -25.65 -10.66
CA ARG A 308 -6.17 -25.32 -11.88
C ARG A 308 -5.44 -24.28 -12.73
N MET A 309 -4.73 -23.36 -12.10
CA MET A 309 -3.90 -22.37 -12.81
C MET A 309 -2.69 -23.00 -13.53
N ARG A 310 -2.38 -24.26 -13.27
CA ARG A 310 -1.32 -25.00 -13.95
C ARG A 310 -1.76 -25.56 -15.32
N SER A 311 -3.06 -25.76 -15.52
CA SER A 311 -3.62 -26.32 -16.77
C SER A 311 -3.88 -25.27 -17.86
N ASP A 312 -4.11 -24.00 -17.49
CA ASP A 312 -4.42 -22.93 -18.45
C ASP A 312 -3.14 -22.27 -19.06
N GLY A 313 -1.97 -22.75 -18.71
CA GLY A 313 -0.66 -22.27 -19.20
C GLY A 313 0.07 -23.27 -20.10
N ALA A 314 -0.64 -24.29 -20.63
CA ALA A 314 -0.10 -25.24 -21.60
C ALA A 314 -0.56 -24.91 -23.02
#